data_1111b0b1f30e1f2fd20ee64c1d4b0024
#
_entry.id   1111b0b1f30e1f2fd20ee64c1d4b0024
#
_cell.length_a   1.000
_cell.length_b   1.000
_cell.length_c   1.000
_cell.angle_alpha   90.00
_cell.angle_beta   90.00
_cell.angle_gamma   90.00
#
_symmetry.space_group_name_H-M   'P 1'
#
loop_
_entity.id
_entity.type
_entity.pdbx_description
1 polymer ?
#
loop_
_entity_poly.entity_id
_entity_poly.type
_entity_poly.pdbx_seq_one_letter_code
_entity_poly.pdbx_strand_id
1 'polypeptide(L)'
;MLTQTSVFARPGWSKGVLAQLLGEPDLRKKVFGRTSLSALYLESRVVAAENSDAHQSLQASLANRKSAAAKAVVTKTNQLLAAVEVMRVDVIVMRLSEVHKLAIASYNAYHEQFGNTASPKSDAAFLNRICVNFIRHELTEYDYALADVAGKIGITKAVDGIRQKVYSAIARAYPGFATECERQCAARQDQA
;
A
#
# COMPACT_ATOMS: atom_id res chain seq x y z
N MET A 1 33.59 -3.14 28.06
CA MET A 1 33.55 -3.27 26.59
C MET A 1 32.11 -3.59 26.16
N LEU A 2 31.65 -2.98 25.09
CA LEU A 2 30.31 -3.16 24.54
C LEU A 2 30.36 -4.01 23.27
N THR A 3 29.40 -4.89 23.08
CA THR A 3 29.20 -5.58 21.80
C THR A 3 28.61 -4.62 20.76
N GLN A 4 28.78 -4.92 19.48
CA GLN A 4 28.15 -4.14 18.41
C GLN A 4 26.65 -4.00 18.61
N THR A 5 25.95 -5.06 19.05
CA THR A 5 24.52 -5.03 19.37
C THR A 5 24.22 -4.07 20.53
N SER A 6 25.05 -4.07 21.57
CA SER A 6 24.91 -3.15 22.71
C SER A 6 25.14 -1.69 22.31
N VAL A 7 26.04 -1.42 21.35
CA VAL A 7 26.22 -0.07 20.80
C VAL A 7 24.99 0.36 20.01
N PHE A 8 24.44 -0.52 19.18
CA PHE A 8 23.21 -0.20 18.39
C PHE A 8 21.96 -0.02 19.26
N ALA A 9 21.94 -0.57 20.47
CA ALA A 9 20.84 -0.31 21.41
C ALA A 9 20.89 1.10 22.02
N ARG A 10 22.00 1.81 21.88
CA ARG A 10 22.14 3.19 22.35
C ARG A 10 21.55 4.18 21.33
N PRO A 11 20.97 5.30 21.79
CA PRO A 11 20.37 6.29 20.88
C PRO A 11 21.38 6.81 19.84
N GLY A 12 20.92 6.91 18.60
CA GLY A 12 21.72 7.52 17.53
C GLY A 12 22.75 6.62 16.86
N TRP A 13 22.94 5.40 17.31
CA TRP A 13 23.88 4.46 16.70
C TRP A 13 23.23 3.62 15.61
N SER A 14 23.89 3.56 14.48
CA SER A 14 23.58 2.68 13.36
C SER A 14 24.88 2.09 12.80
N LYS A 15 24.78 1.10 11.91
CA LYS A 15 25.95 0.52 11.25
C LYS A 15 26.81 1.58 10.55
N GLY A 16 26.17 2.57 9.90
CA GLY A 16 26.88 3.67 9.22
C GLY A 16 27.58 4.61 10.20
N VAL A 17 26.90 5.00 11.29
CA VAL A 17 27.46 5.88 12.32
C VAL A 17 28.64 5.20 13.02
N LEU A 18 28.50 3.90 13.34
CA LEU A 18 29.56 3.13 13.95
C LEU A 18 30.81 3.05 13.06
N ALA A 19 30.62 2.74 11.78
CA ALA A 19 31.73 2.68 10.82
C ALA A 19 32.43 4.04 10.66
N GLN A 20 31.69 5.13 10.70
CA GLN A 20 32.22 6.48 10.51
C GLN A 20 32.95 7.02 11.76
N LEU A 21 32.43 6.76 12.96
CA LEU A 21 32.94 7.34 14.20
C LEU A 21 33.92 6.41 14.97
N LEU A 22 33.66 5.12 14.94
CA LEU A 22 34.49 4.15 15.65
C LEU A 22 35.37 3.31 14.70
N GLY A 23 34.90 3.04 13.48
CA GLY A 23 35.63 2.20 12.53
C GLY A 23 35.81 0.79 13.04
N GLU A 24 37.10 0.32 13.09
CA GLU A 24 37.43 -1.03 13.52
C GLU A 24 37.16 -1.24 15.03
N PRO A 25 36.73 -2.45 15.42
CA PRO A 25 36.52 -2.80 16.82
C PRO A 25 37.85 -2.86 17.59
N ASP A 26 37.81 -2.54 18.87
CA ASP A 26 38.98 -2.59 19.74
C ASP A 26 39.42 -4.03 20.05
N LEU A 27 38.50 -4.98 20.01
CA LEU A 27 38.76 -6.40 20.21
C LEU A 27 37.79 -7.25 19.40
N ARG A 28 38.28 -8.35 18.85
CA ARG A 28 37.48 -9.43 18.27
C ARG A 28 37.60 -10.68 19.11
N LYS A 29 36.53 -11.16 19.73
CA LYS A 29 36.53 -12.32 20.63
C LYS A 29 35.53 -13.37 20.14
N LYS A 30 36.00 -14.64 20.21
CA LYS A 30 35.11 -15.79 19.97
C LYS A 30 34.16 -15.95 21.16
N VAL A 31 32.86 -15.97 20.92
CA VAL A 31 31.85 -16.23 21.94
C VAL A 31 31.46 -17.70 21.85
N PHE A 32 31.30 -18.35 22.98
CA PHE A 32 30.89 -19.76 23.05
C PHE A 32 29.57 -19.98 22.30
N GLY A 33 29.52 -21.02 21.48
CA GLY A 33 28.35 -21.34 20.67
C GLY A 33 28.20 -20.54 19.37
N ARG A 34 29.15 -19.66 19.00
CA ARG A 34 29.12 -18.92 17.71
C ARG A 34 30.36 -19.27 16.87
N THR A 35 30.15 -19.36 15.56
CA THR A 35 31.22 -19.57 14.57
C THR A 35 31.98 -18.29 14.24
N SER A 36 31.35 -17.12 14.36
CA SER A 36 31.91 -15.82 14.04
C SER A 36 32.51 -15.12 15.28
N LEU A 37 33.54 -14.30 15.06
CA LEU A 37 34.13 -13.42 16.08
C LEU A 37 33.16 -12.23 16.34
N SER A 38 32.91 -11.96 17.63
CA SER A 38 32.14 -10.78 18.05
C SER A 38 33.05 -9.56 18.13
N ALA A 39 32.63 -8.48 17.51
CA ALA A 39 33.30 -7.17 17.63
C ALA A 39 32.93 -6.51 18.94
N LEU A 40 33.93 -6.05 19.65
CA LEU A 40 33.82 -5.38 20.94
C LEU A 40 34.46 -3.98 20.86
N TYR A 41 33.81 -3.02 21.48
CA TYR A 41 34.21 -1.60 21.51
C TYR A 41 34.41 -1.16 22.97
N LEU A 42 35.44 -0.37 23.24
CA LEU A 42 35.65 0.26 24.53
C LEU A 42 34.52 1.24 24.82
N GLU A 43 33.88 1.09 25.97
CA GLU A 43 32.76 1.94 26.36
C GLU A 43 33.18 3.42 26.47
N SER A 44 34.36 3.71 27.00
CA SER A 44 34.91 5.06 27.04
C SER A 44 35.03 5.69 25.64
N ARG A 45 35.40 4.90 24.63
CA ARG A 45 35.51 5.35 23.25
C ARG A 45 34.15 5.63 22.65
N VAL A 46 33.14 4.79 22.95
CA VAL A 46 31.77 4.99 22.54
C VAL A 46 31.19 6.28 23.14
N VAL A 47 31.39 6.47 24.46
CA VAL A 47 30.92 7.69 25.16
C VAL A 47 31.65 8.94 24.66
N ALA A 48 32.94 8.87 24.41
CA ALA A 48 33.68 9.99 23.82
C ALA A 48 33.15 10.36 22.43
N ALA A 49 32.82 9.36 21.60
CA ALA A 49 32.19 9.60 20.28
C ALA A 49 30.82 10.22 20.41
N GLU A 50 29.98 9.78 21.36
CA GLU A 50 28.66 10.34 21.61
C GLU A 50 28.70 11.84 21.99
N ASN A 51 29.73 12.25 22.71
CA ASN A 51 29.93 13.64 23.13
C ASN A 51 30.64 14.50 22.06
N SER A 52 31.01 13.92 20.91
CA SER A 52 31.70 14.64 19.85
C SER A 52 30.77 15.46 18.98
N ASP A 53 31.24 16.61 18.47
CA ASP A 53 30.55 17.43 17.48
C ASP A 53 30.22 16.62 16.20
N ALA A 54 31.08 15.66 15.85
CA ALA A 54 30.87 14.77 14.71
C ALA A 54 29.61 13.91 14.88
N HIS A 55 29.39 13.32 16.07
CA HIS A 55 28.18 12.55 16.37
C HIS A 55 26.94 13.45 16.32
N GLN A 56 26.99 14.63 16.95
CA GLN A 56 25.88 15.57 16.97
C GLN A 56 25.51 16.02 15.55
N SER A 57 26.50 16.36 14.72
CA SER A 57 26.30 16.73 13.32
C SER A 57 25.68 15.59 12.49
N LEU A 58 26.12 14.36 12.68
CA LEU A 58 25.51 13.19 12.04
C LEU A 58 24.08 13.00 12.47
N GLN A 59 23.75 13.13 13.76
CA GLN A 59 22.39 13.03 14.26
C GLN A 59 21.48 14.10 13.66
N ALA A 60 21.93 15.34 13.59
CA ALA A 60 21.20 16.45 12.94
C ALA A 60 20.96 16.15 11.46
N SER A 61 21.98 15.67 10.75
CA SER A 61 21.85 15.28 9.33
C SER A 61 20.86 14.13 9.12
N LEU A 62 20.87 13.11 9.99
CA LEU A 62 19.93 11.99 9.93
C LEU A 62 18.49 12.45 10.22
N ALA A 63 18.29 13.32 11.21
CA ALA A 63 16.99 13.90 11.54
C ALA A 63 16.44 14.71 10.36
N ASN A 64 17.28 15.53 9.74
CA ASN A 64 16.91 16.33 8.56
C ASN A 64 16.51 15.45 7.37
N ARG A 65 17.26 14.37 7.09
CA ARG A 65 16.91 13.40 6.03
C ARG A 65 15.59 12.71 6.32
N LYS A 66 15.36 12.27 7.57
CA LYS A 66 14.10 11.64 7.99
C LYS A 66 12.92 12.59 7.81
N SER A 67 13.07 13.86 8.22
CA SER A 67 12.06 14.90 8.04
C SER A 67 11.78 15.16 6.56
N ALA A 68 12.81 15.32 5.74
CA ALA A 68 12.68 15.52 4.30
C ALA A 68 11.99 14.33 3.61
N ALA A 69 12.35 13.09 3.98
CA ALA A 69 11.70 11.88 3.47
C ALA A 69 10.22 11.82 3.84
N ALA A 70 9.87 12.14 5.10
CA ALA A 70 8.48 12.20 5.54
C ALA A 70 7.66 13.25 4.75
N LYS A 71 8.22 14.45 4.56
CA LYS A 71 7.59 15.50 3.74
C LYS A 71 7.38 15.03 2.30
N ALA A 72 8.38 14.37 1.70
CA ALA A 72 8.28 13.86 0.33
C ALA A 72 7.16 12.79 0.19
N VAL A 73 6.99 11.92 1.19
CA VAL A 73 5.88 10.94 1.23
C VAL A 73 4.53 11.65 1.24
N VAL A 74 4.36 12.65 2.12
CA VAL A 74 3.11 13.45 2.19
C VAL A 74 2.82 14.14 0.87
N THR A 75 3.84 14.81 0.28
CA THR A 75 3.67 15.51 -0.99
C THR A 75 3.25 14.56 -2.11
N LYS A 76 3.92 13.40 -2.25
CA LYS A 76 3.57 12.40 -3.28
C LYS A 76 2.17 11.81 -3.06
N THR A 77 1.80 11.52 -1.82
CA THR A 77 0.44 11.07 -1.49
C THR A 77 -0.60 12.10 -1.89
N ASN A 78 -0.40 13.37 -1.52
CA ASN A 78 -1.35 14.44 -1.85
C ASN A 78 -1.46 14.67 -3.36
N GLN A 79 -0.36 14.60 -4.10
CA GLN A 79 -0.38 14.69 -5.57
C GLN A 79 -1.18 13.54 -6.19
N LEU A 80 -1.00 12.31 -5.70
CA LEU A 80 -1.76 11.15 -6.17
C LEU A 80 -3.25 11.30 -5.87
N LEU A 81 -3.61 11.73 -4.67
CA LEU A 81 -5.02 11.95 -4.29
C LEU A 81 -5.66 13.08 -5.09
N ALA A 82 -4.93 14.16 -5.36
CA ALA A 82 -5.42 15.24 -6.22
C ALA A 82 -5.69 14.77 -7.65
N ALA A 83 -4.82 13.90 -8.20
CA ALA A 83 -5.06 13.29 -9.51
C ALA A 83 -6.32 12.42 -9.52
N VAL A 84 -6.53 11.61 -8.48
CA VAL A 84 -7.76 10.81 -8.33
C VAL A 84 -8.98 11.73 -8.19
N GLU A 85 -8.89 12.84 -7.47
CA GLU A 85 -10.01 13.77 -7.27
C GLU A 85 -10.53 14.36 -8.58
N VAL A 86 -9.64 14.73 -9.49
CA VAL A 86 -10.02 15.28 -10.79
C VAL A 86 -10.34 14.21 -11.85
N MET A 87 -10.09 12.93 -11.56
CA MET A 87 -10.36 11.82 -12.46
C MET A 87 -11.86 11.75 -12.79
N ARG A 88 -12.17 11.68 -14.07
CA ARG A 88 -13.54 11.39 -14.56
C ARG A 88 -13.69 9.89 -14.74
N VAL A 89 -14.86 9.40 -14.44
CA VAL A 89 -15.24 8.01 -14.66
C VAL A 89 -16.46 8.01 -15.57
N ASP A 90 -16.26 7.55 -16.79
CA ASP A 90 -17.32 7.35 -17.75
C ASP A 90 -17.79 5.89 -17.69
N VAL A 91 -19.10 5.70 -17.80
CA VAL A 91 -19.73 4.38 -17.83
C VAL A 91 -20.35 4.20 -19.22
N ILE A 92 -19.95 3.16 -19.93
CA ILE A 92 -20.60 2.79 -21.18
C ILE A 92 -22.02 2.30 -20.85
N VAL A 93 -23.02 3.08 -21.24
CA VAL A 93 -24.43 2.77 -20.93
C VAL A 93 -25.02 1.88 -22.02
N MET A 94 -25.55 0.74 -21.61
CA MET A 94 -26.29 -0.19 -22.47
C MET A 94 -27.64 -0.57 -21.84
N ARG A 95 -28.49 -1.27 -22.57
CA ARG A 95 -29.79 -1.71 -22.05
C ARG A 95 -29.59 -2.67 -20.86
N LEU A 96 -30.40 -2.52 -19.84
CA LEU A 96 -30.32 -3.32 -18.62
C LEU A 96 -30.41 -4.83 -18.91
N SER A 97 -31.26 -5.23 -19.86
CA SER A 97 -31.39 -6.64 -20.30
C SER A 97 -30.09 -7.19 -20.91
N GLU A 98 -29.33 -6.35 -21.61
CA GLU A 98 -28.03 -6.73 -22.17
C GLU A 98 -26.97 -6.83 -21.07
N VAL A 99 -26.98 -5.88 -20.11
CA VAL A 99 -26.10 -5.95 -18.92
C VAL A 99 -26.32 -7.28 -18.18
N HIS A 100 -27.57 -7.64 -17.90
CA HIS A 100 -27.89 -8.93 -17.25
C HIS A 100 -27.37 -10.13 -18.03
N LYS A 101 -27.63 -10.16 -19.36
CA LYS A 101 -27.19 -11.24 -20.23
C LYS A 101 -25.65 -11.38 -20.24
N LEU A 102 -24.95 -10.28 -20.42
CA LEU A 102 -23.48 -10.27 -20.49
C LEU A 102 -22.84 -10.55 -19.14
N ALA A 103 -23.39 -10.01 -18.04
CA ALA A 103 -22.91 -10.29 -16.70
C ALA A 103 -23.02 -11.78 -16.33
N ILE A 104 -24.14 -12.43 -16.68
CA ILE A 104 -24.33 -13.87 -16.49
C ILE A 104 -23.32 -14.64 -17.34
N ALA A 105 -23.15 -14.28 -18.61
CA ALA A 105 -22.19 -14.95 -19.50
C ALA A 105 -20.75 -14.81 -18.99
N SER A 106 -20.33 -13.60 -18.63
CA SER A 106 -19.00 -13.34 -18.07
C SER A 106 -18.77 -14.09 -16.76
N TYR A 107 -19.75 -14.09 -15.86
CA TYR A 107 -19.66 -14.85 -14.61
C TYR A 107 -19.49 -16.35 -14.88
N ASN A 108 -20.30 -16.93 -15.77
CA ASN A 108 -20.27 -18.35 -16.08
C ASN A 108 -18.95 -18.73 -16.74
N ALA A 109 -18.44 -17.96 -17.70
CA ALA A 109 -17.17 -18.22 -18.36
C ALA A 109 -16.00 -18.36 -17.35
N TYR A 110 -16.04 -17.61 -16.24
CA TYR A 110 -15.01 -17.66 -15.21
C TYR A 110 -15.24 -18.77 -14.17
N HIS A 111 -16.51 -19.07 -13.82
CA HIS A 111 -16.87 -19.91 -12.68
C HIS A 111 -17.38 -21.32 -13.06
N GLU A 112 -17.63 -21.59 -14.33
CA GLU A 112 -18.15 -22.87 -14.81
C GLU A 112 -17.27 -24.07 -14.38
N GLN A 113 -15.96 -23.89 -14.45
CA GLN A 113 -14.99 -24.90 -14.01
C GLN A 113 -15.11 -25.27 -12.51
N PHE A 114 -15.76 -24.40 -11.69
CA PHE A 114 -15.98 -24.62 -10.26
C PHE A 114 -17.40 -25.13 -9.95
N GLY A 115 -18.21 -25.42 -10.98
CA GLY A 115 -19.58 -25.89 -10.82
C GLY A 115 -20.59 -24.81 -10.40
N ASN A 116 -20.18 -23.54 -10.39
CA ASN A 116 -21.03 -22.40 -10.01
C ASN A 116 -21.52 -21.67 -11.27
N THR A 117 -22.79 -21.76 -11.58
CA THR A 117 -23.39 -21.10 -12.74
C THR A 117 -24.49 -20.11 -12.33
N ALA A 118 -24.54 -18.99 -13.03
CA ALA A 118 -25.62 -18.01 -12.93
C ALA A 118 -26.68 -18.25 -14.02
N SER A 119 -27.91 -17.93 -13.72
CA SER A 119 -29.02 -17.96 -14.68
C SER A 119 -29.93 -16.74 -14.46
N PRO A 120 -30.84 -16.39 -15.39
CA PRO A 120 -31.82 -15.34 -15.18
C PRO A 120 -32.79 -15.59 -14.00
N LYS A 121 -32.83 -16.84 -13.49
CA LYS A 121 -33.65 -17.24 -12.33
C LYS A 121 -32.87 -17.25 -11.01
N SER A 122 -31.57 -16.91 -11.04
CA SER A 122 -30.77 -16.80 -9.84
C SER A 122 -31.28 -15.68 -8.92
N ASP A 123 -30.90 -15.72 -7.64
CA ASP A 123 -31.29 -14.70 -6.67
C ASP A 123 -30.98 -13.29 -7.12
N ALA A 124 -31.90 -12.34 -6.86
CA ALA A 124 -31.81 -10.97 -7.33
C ALA A 124 -30.60 -10.22 -6.77
N ALA A 125 -30.25 -10.44 -5.47
CA ALA A 125 -29.09 -9.81 -4.88
C ALA A 125 -27.78 -10.34 -5.51
N PHE A 126 -27.74 -11.64 -5.82
CA PHE A 126 -26.63 -12.24 -6.55
C PHE A 126 -26.50 -11.68 -7.96
N LEU A 127 -27.63 -11.55 -8.70
CA LEU A 127 -27.63 -10.96 -10.05
C LEU A 127 -27.15 -9.51 -10.02
N ASN A 128 -27.65 -8.70 -9.09
CA ASN A 128 -27.18 -7.32 -8.93
C ASN A 128 -25.67 -7.26 -8.69
N ARG A 129 -25.15 -8.15 -7.86
CA ARG A 129 -23.72 -8.24 -7.57
C ARG A 129 -22.86 -8.51 -8.82
N ILE A 130 -23.26 -9.50 -9.63
CA ILE A 130 -22.51 -9.83 -10.84
C ILE A 130 -22.68 -8.77 -11.93
N CYS A 131 -23.84 -8.09 -12.01
CA CYS A 131 -24.05 -6.97 -12.91
C CYS A 131 -23.15 -5.78 -12.55
N VAL A 132 -23.09 -5.39 -11.29
CA VAL A 132 -22.20 -4.31 -10.83
C VAL A 132 -20.73 -4.67 -11.09
N ASN A 133 -20.33 -5.93 -10.85
CA ASN A 133 -18.98 -6.39 -11.17
C ASN A 133 -18.69 -6.28 -12.68
N PHE A 134 -19.61 -6.76 -13.53
CA PHE A 134 -19.46 -6.67 -14.98
C PHE A 134 -19.34 -5.21 -15.45
N ILE A 135 -20.25 -4.33 -15.01
CA ILE A 135 -20.21 -2.91 -15.36
C ILE A 135 -18.86 -2.30 -14.96
N ARG A 136 -18.38 -2.58 -13.76
CA ARG A 136 -17.14 -2.03 -13.25
C ARG A 136 -15.93 -2.43 -14.10
N HIS A 137 -15.82 -3.69 -14.50
CA HIS A 137 -14.66 -4.19 -15.22
C HIS A 137 -14.75 -4.01 -16.74
N GLU A 138 -15.96 -4.12 -17.31
CA GLU A 138 -16.12 -4.16 -18.76
C GLU A 138 -16.68 -2.85 -19.34
N LEU A 139 -17.40 -2.07 -18.53
CA LEU A 139 -18.06 -0.85 -18.98
C LEU A 139 -17.48 0.43 -18.37
N THR A 140 -16.35 0.33 -17.65
CA THR A 140 -15.56 1.46 -17.16
C THR A 140 -14.07 1.20 -17.32
N GLU A 141 -13.26 2.24 -17.17
CA GLU A 141 -11.80 2.13 -17.17
C GLU A 141 -11.23 1.79 -15.76
N TYR A 142 -11.99 1.09 -14.92
CA TYR A 142 -11.63 0.81 -13.53
C TYR A 142 -10.27 0.10 -13.40
N ASP A 143 -10.03 -0.93 -14.17
CA ASP A 143 -8.81 -1.74 -14.07
C ASP A 143 -7.58 -0.96 -14.54
N TYR A 144 -7.72 -0.12 -15.56
CA TYR A 144 -6.67 0.80 -15.99
C TYR A 144 -6.35 1.85 -14.92
N ALA A 145 -7.38 2.41 -14.29
CA ALA A 145 -7.20 3.37 -13.20
C ALA A 145 -6.46 2.75 -12.00
N LEU A 146 -6.75 1.49 -11.67
CA LEU A 146 -6.03 0.76 -10.63
C LEU A 146 -4.57 0.47 -11.02
N ALA A 147 -4.34 0.05 -12.27
CA ALA A 147 -3.01 -0.21 -12.79
C ALA A 147 -2.13 1.06 -12.77
N ASP A 148 -2.74 2.21 -13.09
CA ASP A 148 -2.00 3.49 -13.09
C ASP A 148 -1.52 3.90 -11.69
N VAL A 149 -2.24 3.57 -10.62
CA VAL A 149 -1.83 3.91 -9.24
C VAL A 149 -0.99 2.83 -8.57
N ALA A 150 -0.82 1.66 -9.20
CA ALA A 150 -0.08 0.55 -8.63
C ALA A 150 1.37 0.93 -8.32
N GLY A 151 1.84 0.54 -7.12
CA GLY A 151 3.19 0.83 -6.65
C GLY A 151 3.47 2.29 -6.26
N LYS A 152 2.51 3.21 -6.39
CA LYS A 152 2.69 4.61 -6.00
C LYS A 152 2.51 4.79 -4.48
N ILE A 153 3.21 5.78 -3.92
CA ILE A 153 3.08 6.15 -2.51
C ILE A 153 1.66 6.71 -2.27
N GLY A 154 0.95 6.17 -1.28
CA GLY A 154 -0.43 6.56 -0.98
C GLY A 154 -1.48 5.73 -1.74
N ILE A 155 -1.06 4.61 -2.37
CA ILE A 155 -1.91 3.74 -3.20
C ILE A 155 -3.22 3.33 -2.50
N THR A 156 -3.21 2.96 -1.22
CA THR A 156 -4.42 2.51 -0.51
C THR A 156 -5.53 3.56 -0.60
N LYS A 157 -5.23 4.80 -0.21
CA LYS A 157 -6.20 5.90 -0.27
C LYS A 157 -6.62 6.24 -1.70
N ALA A 158 -5.70 6.14 -2.66
CA ALA A 158 -5.99 6.37 -4.07
C ALA A 158 -6.97 5.31 -4.63
N VAL A 159 -6.74 4.05 -4.31
CA VAL A 159 -7.64 2.93 -4.70
C VAL A 159 -9.03 3.11 -4.11
N ASP A 160 -9.14 3.53 -2.85
CA ASP A 160 -10.43 3.79 -2.22
C ASP A 160 -11.17 4.95 -2.91
N GLY A 161 -10.46 6.02 -3.23
CA GLY A 161 -11.02 7.15 -4.00
C GLY A 161 -11.49 6.74 -5.40
N ILE A 162 -10.71 5.93 -6.12
CA ILE A 162 -11.09 5.39 -7.44
C ILE A 162 -12.35 4.54 -7.30
N ARG A 163 -12.38 3.61 -6.33
CA ARG A 163 -13.56 2.75 -6.07
C ARG A 163 -14.81 3.59 -5.82
N GLN A 164 -14.72 4.57 -4.94
CA GLN A 164 -15.83 5.45 -4.62
C GLN A 164 -16.36 6.17 -5.88
N LYS A 165 -15.49 6.72 -6.73
CA LYS A 165 -15.86 7.39 -7.97
C LYS A 165 -16.53 6.44 -8.95
N VAL A 166 -15.96 5.24 -9.15
CA VAL A 166 -16.50 4.23 -10.07
C VAL A 166 -17.88 3.76 -9.61
N TYR A 167 -18.03 3.38 -8.35
CA TYR A 167 -19.35 2.96 -7.84
C TYR A 167 -20.38 4.08 -7.89
N SER A 168 -19.99 5.33 -7.61
CA SER A 168 -20.87 6.49 -7.75
C SER A 168 -21.28 6.74 -9.21
N ALA A 169 -20.37 6.54 -10.17
CA ALA A 169 -20.66 6.66 -11.59
C ALA A 169 -21.62 5.55 -12.06
N ILE A 170 -21.40 4.30 -11.63
CA ILE A 170 -22.29 3.17 -11.92
C ILE A 170 -23.69 3.42 -11.34
N ALA A 171 -23.81 3.85 -10.09
CA ALA A 171 -25.09 4.14 -9.44
C ALA A 171 -25.87 5.25 -10.17
N ARG A 172 -25.17 6.25 -10.71
CA ARG A 172 -25.82 7.31 -11.54
C ARG A 172 -26.29 6.79 -12.89
N ALA A 173 -25.46 5.95 -13.54
CA ALA A 173 -25.81 5.39 -14.85
C ALA A 173 -26.92 4.32 -14.75
N TYR A 174 -26.95 3.58 -13.67
CA TYR A 174 -27.89 2.49 -13.40
C TYR A 174 -28.46 2.62 -11.98
N PRO A 175 -29.47 3.49 -11.75
CA PRO A 175 -30.01 3.74 -10.40
C PRO A 175 -30.52 2.49 -9.67
N GLY A 176 -30.98 1.48 -10.40
CA GLY A 176 -31.41 0.19 -9.82
C GLY A 176 -30.31 -0.59 -9.12
N PHE A 177 -29.05 -0.27 -9.37
CA PHE A 177 -27.89 -0.89 -8.71
C PHE A 177 -27.27 -0.04 -7.60
N ALA A 178 -27.85 1.11 -7.24
CA ALA A 178 -27.27 2.05 -6.28
C ALA A 178 -26.93 1.37 -4.94
N THR A 179 -27.88 0.66 -4.33
CA THR A 179 -27.71 -0.05 -3.06
C THR A 179 -26.58 -1.11 -3.12
N GLU A 180 -26.50 -1.83 -4.25
CA GLU A 180 -25.43 -2.81 -4.44
C GLU A 180 -24.07 -2.14 -4.62
N CYS A 181 -23.99 -1.01 -5.30
CA CYS A 181 -22.78 -0.20 -5.43
C CYS A 181 -22.29 0.27 -4.05
N GLU A 182 -23.18 0.80 -3.21
CA GLU A 182 -22.86 1.20 -1.83
C GLU A 182 -22.34 0.01 -1.01
N ARG A 183 -23.03 -1.12 -1.05
CA ARG A 183 -22.63 -2.35 -0.34
C ARG A 183 -21.24 -2.83 -0.77
N GLN A 184 -20.96 -2.87 -2.07
CA GLN A 184 -19.67 -3.31 -2.57
C GLN A 184 -18.55 -2.31 -2.25
N CYS A 185 -18.84 -1.02 -2.29
CA CYS A 185 -17.89 0.03 -1.94
C CYS A 185 -17.47 -0.10 -0.46
N ALA A 186 -18.44 -0.22 0.45
CA ALA A 186 -18.19 -0.39 1.88
C ALA A 186 -17.40 -1.67 2.18
N ALA A 187 -17.82 -2.82 1.65
CA ALA A 187 -17.16 -4.10 1.88
C ALA A 187 -15.68 -4.16 1.45
N ARG A 188 -15.26 -3.27 0.53
CA ARG A 188 -13.87 -3.19 0.06
C ARG A 188 -13.03 -2.20 0.83
N GLN A 189 -13.64 -1.26 1.56
CA GLN A 189 -12.95 -0.35 2.47
C GLN A 189 -12.56 -1.07 3.77
N ASP A 190 -13.37 -2.02 4.23
CA ASP A 190 -13.09 -2.82 5.44
C ASP A 190 -11.96 -3.84 5.25
N GLN A 191 -11.52 -4.10 4.02
CA GLN A 191 -10.46 -5.07 3.69
C GLN A 191 -9.09 -4.42 3.39
N ALA A 192 -8.97 -3.09 3.50
CA ALA A 192 -7.77 -2.30 3.20
C ALA A 192 -7.06 -1.86 4.49
#